data_ae6bcc17f6bbcde559edde9af7dbf94b
#
_entry.id   ae6bcc17f6bbcde559edde9af7dbf94b
#
_cell.length_a   1.000
_cell.length_b   1.000
_cell.length_c   1.000
_cell.angle_alpha   90.00
_cell.angle_beta   90.00
_cell.angle_gamma   90.00
#
_symmetry.space_group_name_H-M   'P 1'
#
loop_
_entity.id
_entity.type
_entity.pdbx_description
1 polymer ?
#
loop_
_entity_poly.entity_id
_entity_poly.type
_entity_poly.pdbx_seq_one_letter_code
_entity_poly.pdbx_strand_id
1 'polypeptide(L)'
;MACCPQIHRENMARALSPDMLATDLAYYLVRKGMPFRQAHEASGKAVFMAETKGVALNQLSLQELQTISPLFSGDVSHVWDYGHSVEQYAALGGTARSSVDWQIGQTIRVLYPLRGMVYLVVKSVVRLACDARH
;
A
#
# COMPACT_ATOMS: atom_id res chain seq x y z
N MET A 1 -9.32 -26.41 -8.38
CA MET A 1 -10.14 -25.60 -7.45
C MET A 1 -9.35 -24.35 -7.13
N ALA A 2 -9.79 -23.18 -7.57
CA ALA A 2 -9.20 -21.91 -7.15
C ALA A 2 -9.62 -21.65 -5.70
N CYS A 3 -8.67 -21.74 -4.77
CA CYS A 3 -8.90 -21.40 -3.37
C CYS A 3 -9.07 -19.88 -3.28
N CYS A 4 -10.29 -19.40 -3.04
CA CYS A 4 -10.50 -17.98 -2.74
C CYS A 4 -9.83 -17.66 -1.41
N PRO A 5 -8.86 -16.73 -1.36
CA PRO A 5 -8.22 -16.35 -0.10
C PRO A 5 -9.26 -15.77 0.84
N GLN A 6 -9.31 -16.26 2.08
CA GLN A 6 -10.10 -15.65 3.13
C GLN A 6 -9.42 -14.38 3.65
N ILE A 7 -10.12 -13.27 3.58
CA ILE A 7 -9.62 -11.97 4.05
C ILE A 7 -10.03 -11.80 5.51
N HIS A 8 -9.07 -11.87 6.42
CA HIS A 8 -9.24 -11.63 7.85
C HIS A 8 -8.87 -10.19 8.21
N ARG A 9 -9.80 -9.26 8.12
CA ARG A 9 -9.59 -7.81 8.32
C ARG A 9 -8.98 -7.48 9.67
N GLU A 10 -9.42 -8.14 10.73
CA GLU A 10 -8.89 -7.91 12.09
C GLU A 10 -7.43 -8.33 12.25
N ASN A 11 -7.04 -9.45 11.61
CA ASN A 11 -5.65 -9.90 11.63
C ASN A 11 -4.76 -8.96 10.81
N MET A 12 -5.26 -8.47 9.68
CA MET A 12 -4.55 -7.48 8.86
C MET A 12 -4.34 -6.18 9.62
N ALA A 13 -5.37 -5.68 10.31
CA ALA A 13 -5.25 -4.46 11.12
C ALA A 13 -4.25 -4.63 12.28
N ARG A 14 -4.26 -5.79 12.94
CA ARG A 14 -3.31 -6.10 14.03
C ARG A 14 -1.86 -6.28 13.57
N ALA A 15 -1.65 -6.61 12.31
CA ALA A 15 -0.32 -6.75 11.73
C ALA A 15 0.35 -5.42 11.38
N LEU A 16 -0.39 -4.30 11.41
CA LEU A 16 0.17 -2.98 11.14
C LEU A 16 1.05 -2.52 12.31
N SER A 17 2.28 -2.15 12.01
CA SER A 17 3.26 -1.60 12.97
C SER A 17 3.63 -0.17 12.55
N PRO A 18 3.83 0.77 13.50
CA PRO A 18 4.31 2.11 13.20
C PRO A 18 5.64 2.15 12.45
N ASP A 19 6.48 1.12 12.62
CA ASP A 19 7.79 1.04 11.94
C ASP A 19 7.65 0.88 10.43
N MET A 20 6.52 0.37 9.95
CA MET A 20 6.19 0.31 8.51
C MET A 20 6.10 1.70 7.88
N LEU A 21 5.85 2.76 8.68
CA LEU A 21 5.75 4.15 8.23
C LEU A 21 7.10 4.88 8.21
N ALA A 22 8.22 4.19 8.48
CA ALA A 22 9.55 4.78 8.41
C ALA A 22 9.87 5.36 7.02
N THR A 23 9.41 4.71 5.95
CA THR A 23 9.54 5.21 4.58
C THR A 23 8.73 6.50 4.35
N ASP A 24 7.52 6.57 4.92
CA ASP A 24 6.69 7.76 4.82
C ASP A 24 7.30 8.95 5.57
N LEU A 25 8.02 8.68 6.66
CA LEU A 25 8.80 9.68 7.36
C LEU A 25 9.92 10.26 6.48
N ALA A 26 10.59 9.41 5.68
CA ALA A 26 11.57 9.88 4.70
C ALA A 26 10.90 10.71 3.59
N TYR A 27 9.76 10.28 3.05
CA TYR A 27 9.02 11.07 2.07
C TYR A 27 8.51 12.40 2.61
N TYR A 28 8.12 12.46 3.87
CA TYR A 28 7.77 13.71 4.56
C TYR A 28 8.93 14.71 4.49
N LEU A 29 10.15 14.28 4.81
CA LEU A 29 11.35 15.15 4.75
C LEU A 29 11.67 15.57 3.31
N VAL A 30 11.50 14.67 2.33
CA VAL A 30 11.69 15.00 0.91
C VAL A 30 10.72 16.10 0.47
N ARG A 31 9.44 16.03 0.89
CA ARG A 31 8.45 17.08 0.60
C ARG A 31 8.80 18.42 1.25
N LYS A 32 9.53 18.39 2.36
CA LYS A 32 10.09 19.60 3.02
C LYS A 32 11.36 20.11 2.34
N GLY A 33 11.80 19.49 1.23
CA GLY A 33 12.93 19.92 0.42
C GLY A 33 14.27 19.22 0.73
N MET A 34 14.27 18.18 1.59
CA MET A 34 15.48 17.41 1.87
C MET A 34 15.79 16.46 0.70
N PRO A 35 17.07 16.34 0.27
CA PRO A 35 17.47 15.32 -0.70
C PRO A 35 17.17 13.90 -0.18
N PHE A 36 16.69 13.01 -1.06
CA PHE A 36 16.21 11.67 -0.67
C PHE A 36 17.22 10.87 0.17
N ARG A 37 18.51 10.89 -0.18
CA ARG A 37 19.55 10.18 0.59
C ARG A 37 19.62 10.65 2.03
N GLN A 38 19.58 11.97 2.25
CA GLN A 38 19.61 12.56 3.59
C GLN A 38 18.30 12.27 4.35
N ALA A 39 17.17 12.32 3.67
CA ALA A 39 15.88 12.01 4.25
C ALA A 39 15.81 10.54 4.70
N HIS A 40 16.32 9.62 3.89
CA HIS A 40 16.41 8.20 4.23
C HIS A 40 17.34 7.95 5.43
N GLU A 41 18.50 8.62 5.47
CA GLU A 41 19.42 8.56 6.61
C GLU A 41 18.79 9.11 7.89
N ALA A 42 18.07 10.24 7.80
CA ALA A 42 17.37 10.84 8.92
C ALA A 42 16.25 9.93 9.44
N SER A 43 15.48 9.30 8.55
CA SER A 43 14.48 8.30 8.92
C SER A 43 15.12 7.08 9.61
N GLY A 44 16.24 6.57 9.09
CA GLY A 44 16.99 5.49 9.73
C GLY A 44 17.48 5.84 11.13
N LYS A 45 17.94 7.08 11.35
CA LYS A 45 18.32 7.58 12.68
C LYS A 45 17.12 7.64 13.63
N ALA A 46 15.92 8.00 13.14
CA ALA A 46 14.70 8.00 13.94
C ALA A 46 14.29 6.58 14.37
N VAL A 47 14.35 5.61 13.45
CA VAL A 47 14.11 4.20 13.77
C VAL A 47 15.10 3.69 14.80
N PHE A 48 16.41 3.92 14.60
CA PHE A 48 17.45 3.52 15.54
C PHE A 48 17.25 4.14 16.94
N MET A 49 16.84 5.41 17.00
CA MET A 49 16.53 6.08 18.27
C MET A 49 15.32 5.44 18.96
N ALA A 50 14.27 5.09 18.22
CA ALA A 50 13.11 4.42 18.76
C ALA A 50 13.46 3.04 19.32
N GLU A 51 14.21 2.23 18.56
CA GLU A 51 14.70 0.91 18.99
C GLU A 51 15.60 1.01 20.24
N THR A 52 16.53 1.96 20.29
CA THR A 52 17.41 2.15 21.44
C THR A 52 16.62 2.50 22.72
N LYS A 53 15.51 3.21 22.58
CA LYS A 53 14.62 3.57 23.69
C LYS A 53 13.58 2.49 24.01
N GLY A 54 13.42 1.49 23.16
CA GLY A 54 12.40 0.44 23.29
C GLY A 54 10.97 0.98 23.12
N VAL A 55 10.78 2.02 22.32
CA VAL A 55 9.48 2.65 22.03
C VAL A 55 9.13 2.54 20.56
N ALA A 56 7.86 2.60 20.23
CA ALA A 56 7.43 2.61 18.83
C ALA A 56 7.79 3.95 18.16
N LEU A 57 8.01 3.93 16.86
CA LEU A 57 8.46 5.10 16.08
C LEU A 57 7.51 6.30 16.23
N ASN A 58 6.20 6.07 16.33
CA ASN A 58 5.19 7.10 16.55
C ASN A 58 5.14 7.68 17.97
N GLN A 59 5.90 7.10 18.91
CA GLN A 59 5.98 7.58 20.30
C GLN A 59 7.16 8.53 20.52
N LEU A 60 8.02 8.72 19.51
CA LEU A 60 9.07 9.72 19.56
C LEU A 60 8.48 11.14 19.66
N SER A 61 9.01 11.93 20.58
CA SER A 61 8.60 13.32 20.72
C SER A 61 9.08 14.17 19.54
N LEU A 62 8.36 15.26 19.24
CA LEU A 62 8.77 16.19 18.20
C LEU A 62 10.20 16.74 18.46
N GLN A 63 10.55 17.00 19.72
CA GLN A 63 11.88 17.48 20.09
C GLN A 63 12.98 16.49 19.72
N GLU A 64 12.74 15.19 19.94
CA GLU A 64 13.67 14.13 19.57
C GLU A 64 13.84 14.03 18.06
N LEU A 65 12.76 14.10 17.31
CA LEU A 65 12.81 14.15 15.85
C LEU A 65 13.57 15.39 15.35
N GLN A 66 13.39 16.54 16.00
CA GLN A 66 14.10 17.77 15.66
C GLN A 66 15.60 17.71 15.97
N THR A 67 16.07 16.87 16.88
CA THR A 67 17.51 16.63 17.07
C THR A 67 18.14 15.94 15.85
N ILE A 68 17.34 15.16 15.11
CA ILE A 68 17.80 14.47 13.90
C ILE A 68 17.74 15.42 12.70
N SER A 69 16.65 16.17 12.56
CA SER A 69 16.49 17.17 11.51
C SER A 69 15.57 18.31 11.95
N PRO A 70 15.97 19.56 11.76
CA PRO A 70 15.15 20.73 12.09
C PRO A 70 13.90 20.86 11.19
N LEU A 71 13.80 20.10 10.10
CA LEU A 71 12.65 20.10 9.19
C LEU A 71 11.42 19.37 9.76
N PHE A 72 11.59 18.61 10.84
CA PHE A 72 10.45 18.03 11.53
C PHE A 72 9.63 19.12 12.23
N SER A 73 8.36 19.21 11.91
CA SER A 73 7.40 20.14 12.50
C SER A 73 6.16 19.40 13.02
N GLY A 74 5.26 20.12 13.68
CA GLY A 74 4.09 19.48 14.34
C GLY A 74 3.17 18.69 13.41
N ASP A 75 3.24 18.93 12.11
CA ASP A 75 2.51 18.20 11.08
C ASP A 75 3.02 16.77 10.84
N VAL A 76 4.14 16.38 11.45
CA VAL A 76 4.66 14.99 11.39
C VAL A 76 3.64 13.96 11.92
N SER A 77 2.71 14.38 12.77
CA SER A 77 1.64 13.52 13.28
C SER A 77 0.78 12.88 12.18
N HIS A 78 0.63 13.53 11.03
CA HIS A 78 -0.10 13.00 9.87
C HIS A 78 0.61 11.81 9.21
N VAL A 79 1.93 11.68 9.41
CA VAL A 79 2.71 10.54 8.89
C VAL A 79 2.27 9.22 9.54
N TRP A 80 1.77 9.28 10.79
CA TRP A 80 1.39 8.10 11.55
C TRP A 80 0.01 7.55 11.19
N ASP A 81 -0.71 8.18 10.25
CA ASP A 81 -1.99 7.70 9.75
C ASP A 81 -1.78 6.76 8.55
N TYR A 82 -2.13 5.49 8.72
CA TYR A 82 -2.06 4.49 7.64
C TYR A 82 -2.97 4.82 6.45
N GLY A 83 -4.12 5.47 6.71
CA GLY A 83 -5.00 5.93 5.64
C GLY A 83 -4.33 6.99 4.78
N HIS A 84 -3.68 7.97 5.41
CA HIS A 84 -2.88 8.99 4.73
C HIS A 84 -1.71 8.36 3.96
N SER A 85 -1.02 7.38 4.55
CA SER A 85 0.06 6.65 3.91
C SER A 85 -0.37 6.03 2.58
N VAL A 86 -1.50 5.36 2.54
CA VAL A 86 -2.03 4.72 1.32
C VAL A 86 -2.46 5.76 0.27
N GLU A 87 -3.17 6.81 0.68
CA GLU A 87 -3.73 7.83 -0.22
C GLU A 87 -2.66 8.75 -0.85
N GLN A 88 -1.48 8.88 -0.26
CA GLN A 88 -0.41 9.70 -0.84
C GLN A 88 0.17 9.16 -2.16
N TYR A 89 -0.01 7.87 -2.45
CA TYR A 89 0.48 7.21 -3.67
C TYR A 89 -0.58 7.23 -4.78
N ALA A 90 -0.84 8.43 -5.32
CA ALA A 90 -1.87 8.67 -6.34
C ALA A 90 -1.37 8.46 -7.80
N ALA A 91 -0.10 8.11 -7.99
CA ALA A 91 0.44 7.79 -9.32
C ALA A 91 -0.28 6.60 -9.94
N LEU A 92 -0.25 6.48 -11.27
CA LEU A 92 -0.82 5.35 -11.99
C LEU A 92 -0.19 4.03 -11.49
N GLY A 93 -1.03 3.10 -11.04
CA GLY A 93 -0.56 1.85 -10.40
C GLY A 93 -0.29 1.99 -8.90
N GLY A 94 -0.47 3.17 -8.31
CA GLY A 94 -0.34 3.41 -6.88
C GLY A 94 -1.53 2.88 -6.07
N THR A 95 -1.44 3.04 -4.75
CA THR A 95 -2.39 2.50 -3.78
C THR A 95 -3.52 3.46 -3.40
N ALA A 96 -3.45 4.73 -3.81
CA ALA A 96 -4.55 5.67 -3.58
C ALA A 96 -5.85 5.16 -4.20
N ARG A 97 -6.97 5.40 -3.53
CA ARG A 97 -8.28 4.90 -3.95
C ARG A 97 -8.60 5.23 -5.41
N SER A 98 -8.32 6.45 -5.85
CA SER A 98 -8.53 6.88 -7.23
C SER A 98 -7.72 6.05 -8.25
N SER A 99 -6.47 5.71 -7.92
CA SER A 99 -5.62 4.87 -8.75
C SER A 99 -6.12 3.42 -8.80
N VAL A 100 -6.53 2.88 -7.64
CA VAL A 100 -7.06 1.51 -7.55
C VAL A 100 -8.38 1.39 -8.31
N ASP A 101 -9.30 2.34 -8.16
CA ASP A 101 -10.58 2.34 -8.88
C ASP A 101 -10.36 2.37 -10.40
N TRP A 102 -9.40 3.17 -10.87
CA TRP A 102 -9.00 3.18 -12.27
C TRP A 102 -8.46 1.81 -12.72
N GLN A 103 -7.57 1.19 -11.95
CA GLN A 103 -6.99 -0.13 -12.26
C GLN A 103 -8.07 -1.21 -12.32
N ILE A 104 -9.02 -1.20 -11.38
CA ILE A 104 -10.17 -2.10 -11.37
C ILE A 104 -10.98 -1.92 -12.65
N GLY A 105 -11.28 -0.68 -13.03
CA GLY A 105 -12.00 -0.36 -14.26
C GLY A 105 -11.31 -0.90 -15.52
N GLN A 106 -9.98 -0.75 -15.63
CA GLN A 106 -9.22 -1.31 -16.74
C GLN A 106 -9.24 -2.85 -16.75
N THR A 107 -9.05 -3.45 -15.56
CA THR A 107 -9.07 -4.92 -15.43
C THR A 107 -10.42 -5.50 -15.84
N ILE A 108 -11.52 -4.87 -15.43
CA ILE A 108 -12.86 -5.29 -15.81
C ILE A 108 -13.04 -5.18 -17.33
N ARG A 109 -12.59 -4.08 -17.96
CA ARG A 109 -12.69 -3.92 -19.43
C ARG A 109 -11.96 -5.01 -20.21
N VAL A 110 -10.82 -5.48 -19.69
CA VAL A 110 -10.05 -6.56 -20.34
C VAL A 110 -10.69 -7.94 -20.06
N LEU A 111 -11.13 -8.19 -18.84
CA LEU A 111 -11.65 -9.51 -18.45
C LEU A 111 -13.09 -9.77 -18.89
N TYR A 112 -13.94 -8.75 -18.98
CA TYR A 112 -15.34 -8.94 -19.35
C TYR A 112 -15.55 -9.52 -20.75
N PRO A 113 -14.84 -9.05 -21.81
CA PRO A 113 -14.90 -9.67 -23.12
C PRO A 113 -14.41 -11.12 -23.13
N LEU A 114 -13.35 -11.41 -22.34
CA LEU A 114 -12.80 -12.76 -22.22
C LEU A 114 -13.77 -13.72 -21.53
N ARG A 115 -14.55 -13.25 -20.54
CA ARG A 115 -15.58 -14.07 -19.88
C ARG A 115 -16.68 -14.50 -20.83
N GLY A 116 -17.12 -13.61 -21.72
CA GLY A 116 -18.07 -13.93 -22.79
C GLY A 116 -17.49 -14.95 -23.80
N MET A 117 -16.23 -14.77 -24.18
CA MET A 117 -15.54 -15.67 -25.11
C MET A 117 -15.28 -17.05 -24.51
N VAL A 118 -14.87 -17.14 -23.25
CA VAL A 118 -14.70 -18.41 -22.51
C VAL A 118 -16.04 -19.14 -22.37
N TYR A 119 -17.12 -18.41 -22.05
CA TYR A 119 -18.46 -18.99 -21.97
C TYR A 119 -18.93 -19.57 -23.32
N LEU A 120 -18.70 -18.84 -24.42
CA LEU A 120 -19.05 -19.31 -25.78
C LEU A 120 -18.23 -20.52 -26.17
N VAL A 121 -16.93 -20.54 -25.90
CA VAL A 121 -16.04 -21.68 -26.20
C VAL A 121 -16.46 -22.90 -25.39
N VAL A 122 -16.70 -22.77 -24.08
CA VAL A 122 -17.15 -23.88 -23.22
C VAL A 122 -18.51 -24.42 -23.68
N LYS A 123 -19.44 -23.53 -24.03
CA LYS A 123 -20.78 -23.92 -24.54
C LYS A 123 -20.67 -24.67 -25.88
N SER A 124 -19.75 -24.24 -26.76
CA SER A 124 -19.51 -24.91 -28.05
C SER A 124 -18.86 -26.26 -27.87
N VAL A 125 -17.86 -26.38 -27.00
CA VAL A 125 -17.19 -27.65 -26.70
C VAL A 125 -18.14 -28.65 -26.04
N VAL A 126 -18.96 -28.21 -25.08
CA VAL A 126 -19.97 -29.08 -24.44
C VAL A 126 -21.02 -29.55 -25.46
N ARG A 127 -21.45 -28.68 -26.40
CA ARG A 127 -22.40 -29.04 -27.44
C ARG A 127 -21.85 -30.14 -28.39
N LEU A 128 -20.60 -29.92 -28.86
CA LEU A 128 -19.91 -30.91 -29.69
C LEU A 128 -19.71 -32.25 -28.99
N ALA A 129 -19.43 -32.25 -27.71
CA ALA A 129 -19.27 -33.47 -26.91
C ALA A 129 -20.61 -34.18 -26.63
N CYS A 130 -21.75 -33.48 -26.66
CA CYS A 130 -23.07 -34.09 -26.61
C CYS A 130 -23.48 -34.69 -27.96
N ASP A 131 -23.21 -33.98 -29.06
CA ASP A 131 -23.57 -34.45 -30.42
C ASP A 131 -22.72 -35.66 -30.87
N ALA A 132 -21.50 -35.83 -30.35
CA ALA A 132 -20.65 -36.99 -30.64
C ALA A 132 -21.04 -38.29 -29.92
N ARG A 133 -22.11 -38.28 -29.11
CA ARG A 133 -22.60 -39.43 -28.35
C ARG A 133 -23.92 -40.02 -28.90
N HIS A 134 -24.38 -39.50 -30.03
CA HIS A 134 -25.47 -40.05 -30.83
C HIS A 134 -24.96 -40.46 -32.21
#